data_49c42f133cf2220bc051a61fff821c77
#
_entry.id   49c42f133cf2220bc051a61fff821c77
#
_cell.length_a   1.000
_cell.length_b   1.000
_cell.length_c   1.000
_cell.angle_alpha   90.00
_cell.angle_beta   90.00
_cell.angle_gamma   90.00
#
_symmetry.space_group_name_H-M   'P 1'
#
loop_
_entity.id
_entity.type
_entity.pdbx_description
1 polymer ?
#
loop_
_entity_poly.entity_id
_entity_poly.type
_entity_poly.pdbx_seq_one_letter_code
_entity_poly.pdbx_strand_id
1 'polypeptide(L)'
;EGWDCGYGEPVLAESYLGKNEDGHVVCPDGKRPVRYESSGEENWFFKLSDFQDKLLAFYDEHPDFIRPVSRRNEIVSFVKGGLQDLSISRSSFDWGIPVPWDEGHVFYVWADALIAYPTGIGYGAPERTSEFDRRWPIQSPSAGQATTRFHCVIWPALLMAAGTPPTHT
;
A
#
# COMPACT_ATOMS: atom_id res chain seq x y z
N GLU A 1 -2.97 17.86 3.59
CA GLU A 1 -4.33 18.42 3.58
C GLU A 1 -5.31 17.33 3.14
N GLY A 2 -6.46 17.24 3.79
CA GLY A 2 -7.49 16.29 3.40
C GLY A 2 -8.59 16.18 4.46
N TRP A 3 -9.45 15.19 4.32
CA TRP A 3 -10.66 15.03 5.12
C TRP A 3 -10.49 13.94 6.18
N ASP A 4 -10.64 14.30 7.46
CA ASP A 4 -10.55 13.37 8.58
C ASP A 4 -11.94 12.84 8.95
N CYS A 5 -12.01 11.50 9.06
CA CYS A 5 -13.20 10.77 9.52
C CYS A 5 -13.21 10.49 11.03
N GLY A 6 -12.20 10.92 11.77
CA GLY A 6 -12.13 10.84 13.24
C GLY A 6 -11.80 9.49 13.85
N TYR A 7 -11.14 8.58 13.09
CA TYR A 7 -10.79 7.23 13.57
C TYR A 7 -9.29 6.88 13.50
N GLY A 8 -8.41 7.91 13.42
CA GLY A 8 -6.98 7.64 13.22
C GLY A 8 -6.64 7.06 11.84
N GLU A 9 -7.60 7.06 10.94
CA GLU A 9 -7.39 6.73 9.53
C GLU A 9 -6.61 7.86 8.86
N PRO A 10 -5.80 7.56 7.85
CA PRO A 10 -5.13 8.60 7.10
C PRO A 10 -6.15 9.54 6.47
N VAL A 11 -5.82 10.81 6.44
CA VAL A 11 -6.62 11.86 5.84
C VAL A 11 -7.01 11.46 4.42
N LEU A 12 -8.31 11.43 4.13
CA LEU A 12 -8.85 10.97 2.86
C LEU A 12 -8.84 12.08 1.82
N ALA A 13 -8.52 11.73 0.58
CA ALA A 13 -8.74 12.63 -0.54
C ALA A 13 -10.26 12.81 -0.79
N GLU A 14 -10.67 13.96 -1.29
CA GLU A 14 -12.07 14.29 -1.55
C GLU A 14 -12.79 13.26 -2.44
N SER A 15 -12.06 12.63 -3.37
CA SER A 15 -12.57 11.59 -4.26
C SER A 15 -13.04 10.30 -3.56
N TYR A 16 -12.66 10.10 -2.29
CA TYR A 16 -13.08 8.95 -1.49
C TYR A 16 -14.29 9.21 -0.61
N LEU A 17 -14.75 10.46 -0.56
CA LEU A 17 -15.82 10.85 0.31
C LEU A 17 -17.19 10.58 -0.34
N GLY A 18 -18.16 10.20 0.50
CA GLY A 18 -19.56 10.11 0.11
C GLY A 18 -20.29 11.45 0.26
N LYS A 19 -21.52 11.49 -0.24
CA LYS A 19 -22.48 12.57 0.09
C LYS A 19 -23.71 11.94 0.73
N ASN A 20 -24.23 12.57 1.78
CA ASN A 20 -25.49 12.19 2.39
C ASN A 20 -26.70 12.70 1.58
N GLU A 21 -27.92 12.38 2.01
CA GLU A 21 -29.17 12.79 1.37
C GLU A 21 -29.32 14.30 1.27
N ASP A 22 -28.69 15.05 2.18
CA ASP A 22 -28.68 16.51 2.22
C ASP A 22 -27.56 17.14 1.37
N GLY A 23 -26.73 16.30 0.70
CA GLY A 23 -25.63 16.77 -0.14
C GLY A 23 -24.35 17.12 0.61
N HIS A 24 -24.29 16.94 1.93
CA HIS A 24 -23.07 17.16 2.72
C HIS A 24 -22.07 16.05 2.51
N VAL A 25 -20.79 16.43 2.50
CA VAL A 25 -19.68 15.51 2.40
C VAL A 25 -19.56 14.68 3.69
N VAL A 26 -19.50 13.36 3.53
CA VAL A 26 -19.44 12.40 4.64
C VAL A 26 -18.39 11.32 4.37
N CYS A 27 -18.00 10.65 5.44
CA CYS A 27 -17.10 9.49 5.35
C CYS A 27 -17.63 8.44 4.35
N PRO A 28 -16.79 7.58 3.75
CA PRO A 28 -17.21 6.53 2.81
C PRO A 28 -18.26 5.56 3.38
N ASP A 29 -18.36 5.45 4.71
CA ASP A 29 -19.42 4.69 5.40
C ASP A 29 -20.79 5.39 5.37
N GLY A 30 -20.87 6.62 4.82
CA GLY A 30 -22.08 7.38 4.59
C GLY A 30 -22.75 8.00 5.82
N LYS A 31 -22.15 7.86 7.01
CA LYS A 31 -22.85 8.14 8.26
C LYS A 31 -22.27 9.29 9.08
N ARG A 32 -21.04 9.72 8.80
CA ARG A 32 -20.35 10.65 9.69
C ARG A 32 -19.91 11.92 8.95
N PRO A 33 -20.05 13.07 9.61
CA PRO A 33 -19.49 14.30 9.08
C PRO A 33 -17.96 14.17 9.06
N VAL A 34 -17.36 14.67 7.99
CA VAL A 34 -15.91 14.79 7.87
C VAL A 34 -15.48 16.22 8.18
N ARG A 35 -14.28 16.38 8.72
CA ARG A 35 -13.64 17.68 8.90
C ARG A 35 -12.50 17.82 7.92
N TYR A 36 -12.40 18.95 7.26
CA TYR A 36 -11.22 19.27 6.49
C TYR A 36 -10.12 19.70 7.45
N GLU A 37 -9.07 18.92 7.51
CA GLU A 37 -7.89 19.24 8.31
C GLU A 37 -6.71 19.48 7.38
N SER A 38 -6.16 20.68 7.48
CA SER A 38 -4.82 20.96 6.99
C SER A 38 -3.88 20.61 8.13
N SER A 39 -3.44 19.36 8.18
CA SER A 39 -2.59 18.88 9.27
C SER A 39 -1.23 19.58 9.29
N GLY A 40 -0.85 20.27 8.23
CA GLY A 40 0.50 20.82 8.08
C GLY A 40 1.60 19.75 8.11
N GLU A 41 1.21 18.49 8.12
CA GLU A 41 2.13 17.36 8.15
C GLU A 41 2.70 17.15 6.75
N GLU A 42 4.02 17.23 6.64
CA GLU A 42 4.74 16.84 5.43
C GLU A 42 5.07 15.35 5.53
N ASN A 43 4.79 14.60 4.46
CA ASN A 43 5.04 13.17 4.42
C ASN A 43 5.79 12.78 3.16
N TRP A 44 6.57 11.72 3.24
CA TRP A 44 7.16 11.07 2.09
C TRP A 44 6.13 10.21 1.38
N PHE A 45 6.11 10.28 0.05
CA PHE A 45 5.18 9.51 -0.78
C PHE A 45 5.94 8.56 -1.70
N PHE A 46 5.49 7.32 -1.75
CA PHE A 46 5.86 6.36 -2.76
C PHE A 46 5.01 6.59 -4.01
N LYS A 47 5.66 6.81 -5.15
CA LYS A 47 4.98 7.04 -6.44
C LYS A 47 4.36 5.75 -6.97
N LEU A 48 3.31 5.29 -6.34
CA LEU A 48 2.58 4.09 -6.74
C LEU A 48 1.96 4.24 -8.13
N SER A 49 1.59 5.45 -8.50
CA SER A 49 1.05 5.79 -9.83
C SER A 49 2.01 5.41 -10.98
N ASP A 50 3.32 5.52 -10.79
CA ASP A 50 4.34 5.17 -11.80
C ASP A 50 4.42 3.64 -12.07
N PHE A 51 3.78 2.85 -11.23
CA PHE A 51 3.78 1.37 -11.34
C PHE A 51 2.50 0.81 -11.95
N GLN A 52 1.52 1.65 -12.29
CA GLN A 52 0.23 1.21 -12.81
C GLN A 52 0.37 0.27 -14.02
N ASP A 53 1.07 0.72 -15.06
CA ASP A 53 1.23 -0.05 -16.30
C ASP A 53 2.07 -1.31 -16.09
N LYS A 54 3.09 -1.22 -15.22
CA LYS A 54 3.93 -2.37 -14.85
C LYS A 54 3.13 -3.44 -14.12
N LEU A 55 2.24 -3.04 -13.23
CA LEU A 55 1.34 -3.96 -12.52
C LEU A 55 0.36 -4.64 -13.47
N LEU A 56 -0.23 -3.89 -14.40
CA LEU A 56 -1.16 -4.45 -15.38
C LEU A 56 -0.44 -5.47 -16.29
N ALA A 57 0.76 -5.15 -16.79
CA ALA A 57 1.58 -6.09 -17.56
C ALA A 57 1.91 -7.35 -16.73
N PHE A 58 2.32 -7.17 -15.48
CA PHE A 58 2.61 -8.27 -14.56
C PHE A 58 1.40 -9.21 -14.35
N TYR A 59 0.18 -8.67 -14.19
CA TYR A 59 -1.01 -9.51 -14.04
C TYR A 59 -1.39 -10.25 -15.33
N ASP A 60 -1.04 -9.72 -16.49
CA ASP A 60 -1.30 -10.38 -17.77
C ASP A 60 -0.26 -11.50 -18.03
N GLU A 61 0.97 -11.31 -17.62
CA GLU A 61 2.03 -12.34 -17.66
C GLU A 61 1.80 -13.45 -16.62
N HIS A 62 1.17 -13.11 -15.49
CA HIS A 62 0.93 -14.01 -14.35
C HIS A 62 -0.57 -14.09 -14.00
N PRO A 63 -1.40 -14.74 -14.85
CA PRO A 63 -2.86 -14.75 -14.67
C PRO A 63 -3.32 -15.44 -13.39
N ASP A 64 -2.48 -16.29 -12.82
CA ASP A 64 -2.74 -17.04 -11.58
C ASP A 64 -2.28 -16.33 -10.31
N PHE A 65 -1.61 -15.19 -10.43
CA PHE A 65 -1.11 -14.42 -9.28
C PHE A 65 -2.23 -13.97 -8.33
N ILE A 66 -3.41 -13.66 -8.87
CA ILE A 66 -4.58 -13.27 -8.06
C ILE A 66 -5.71 -14.28 -8.29
N ARG A 67 -6.07 -15.00 -7.24
CA ARG A 67 -7.17 -15.97 -7.24
C ARG A 67 -8.23 -15.63 -6.18
N PRO A 68 -9.50 -15.92 -6.40
CA PRO A 68 -10.10 -16.40 -7.65
C PRO A 68 -10.20 -15.30 -8.72
N VAL A 69 -10.62 -15.66 -9.93
CA VAL A 69 -10.75 -14.74 -11.08
C VAL A 69 -11.59 -13.50 -10.75
N SER A 70 -12.62 -13.63 -9.91
CA SER A 70 -13.43 -12.49 -9.47
C SER A 70 -12.60 -11.44 -8.74
N ARG A 71 -11.64 -11.84 -7.91
CA ARG A 71 -10.73 -10.93 -7.21
C ARG A 71 -9.69 -10.34 -8.14
N ARG A 72 -9.19 -11.12 -9.10
CA ARG A 72 -8.33 -10.60 -10.16
C ARG A 72 -9.03 -9.46 -10.92
N ASN A 73 -10.27 -9.68 -11.35
CA ASN A 73 -11.03 -8.67 -12.09
C ASN A 73 -11.26 -7.40 -11.25
N GLU A 74 -11.53 -7.54 -9.95
CA GLU A 74 -11.67 -6.40 -9.02
C GLU A 74 -10.37 -5.60 -8.95
N ILE A 75 -9.22 -6.27 -8.73
CA ILE A 75 -7.91 -5.61 -8.63
C ILE A 75 -7.51 -4.96 -9.95
N VAL A 76 -7.66 -5.65 -11.07
CA VAL A 76 -7.35 -5.08 -12.39
C VAL A 76 -8.22 -3.85 -12.67
N SER A 77 -9.51 -3.91 -12.34
CA SER A 77 -10.41 -2.76 -12.49
C SER A 77 -9.98 -1.58 -11.59
N PHE A 78 -9.60 -1.87 -10.34
CA PHE A 78 -9.09 -0.87 -9.41
C PHE A 78 -7.81 -0.20 -9.94
N VAL A 79 -6.83 -0.97 -10.42
CA VAL A 79 -5.58 -0.43 -10.96
C VAL A 79 -5.85 0.39 -12.22
N LYS A 80 -6.72 -0.09 -13.12
CA LYS A 80 -7.13 0.66 -14.34
C LYS A 80 -7.86 1.96 -14.03
N GLY A 81 -8.49 2.07 -12.87
CA GLY A 81 -9.16 3.28 -12.40
C GLY A 81 -8.22 4.42 -12.04
N GLY A 82 -6.91 4.17 -11.99
CA GLY A 82 -5.87 5.12 -11.62
C GLY A 82 -5.37 4.91 -10.19
N LEU A 83 -4.08 4.70 -10.04
CA LEU A 83 -3.42 4.58 -8.73
C LEU A 83 -3.01 5.95 -8.22
N GLN A 84 -3.21 6.17 -6.93
CA GLN A 84 -2.72 7.35 -6.21
C GLN A 84 -1.43 7.01 -5.46
N ASP A 85 -0.59 8.03 -5.30
CA ASP A 85 0.66 7.89 -4.56
C ASP A 85 0.37 7.61 -3.08
N LEU A 86 1.20 6.74 -2.50
CA LEU A 86 1.02 6.23 -1.16
C LEU A 86 1.91 6.98 -0.17
N SER A 87 1.33 7.59 0.86
CA SER A 87 2.11 8.12 1.97
C SER A 87 2.77 6.99 2.76
N ILE A 88 4.10 7.05 2.87
CA ILE A 88 4.93 6.01 3.50
C ILE A 88 5.60 6.47 4.80
N SER A 89 5.40 7.70 5.21
CA SER A 89 5.95 8.24 6.46
C SER A 89 4.95 9.02 7.29
N ARG A 90 5.31 9.27 8.53
CA ARG A 90 4.59 10.13 9.48
C ARG A 90 5.60 10.97 10.26
N SER A 91 5.22 12.22 10.55
CA SER A 91 5.98 13.15 11.39
C SER A 91 5.25 13.54 12.67
N SER A 92 3.99 13.11 12.83
CA SER A 92 3.15 13.44 13.99
C SER A 92 3.48 12.65 15.26
N PHE A 93 4.34 11.64 15.17
CA PHE A 93 4.84 10.84 16.29
C PHE A 93 6.25 10.31 15.98
N ASP A 94 6.98 9.98 17.02
CA ASP A 94 8.40 9.58 16.98
C ASP A 94 8.61 8.07 17.18
N TRP A 95 7.54 7.32 17.52
CA TRP A 95 7.64 5.88 17.71
C TRP A 95 7.48 5.13 16.37
N GLY A 96 8.52 4.44 15.95
CA GLY A 96 8.53 3.67 14.70
C GLY A 96 9.95 3.45 14.17
N ILE A 97 10.04 2.94 12.95
CA ILE A 97 11.31 2.80 12.22
C ILE A 97 11.65 4.17 11.61
N PRO A 98 12.77 4.81 12.00
CA PRO A 98 13.15 6.09 11.44
C PRO A 98 13.37 6.01 9.93
N VAL A 99 12.97 7.07 9.23
CA VAL A 99 13.29 7.23 7.80
C VAL A 99 14.77 7.58 7.67
N PRO A 100 15.60 6.78 6.95
CA PRO A 100 17.06 6.94 6.96
C PRO A 100 17.57 8.28 6.41
N TRP A 101 16.78 8.97 5.61
CA TRP A 101 17.13 10.26 4.99
C TRP A 101 16.41 11.44 5.63
N ASP A 102 15.59 11.21 6.67
CA ASP A 102 14.81 12.25 7.35
C ASP A 102 14.49 11.83 8.78
N GLU A 103 15.30 12.28 9.74
CA GLU A 103 15.20 11.92 11.16
C GLU A 103 13.88 12.40 11.82
N GLY A 104 13.19 13.36 11.20
CA GLY A 104 11.90 13.87 11.68
C GLY A 104 10.71 12.96 11.33
N HIS A 105 10.96 11.86 10.60
CA HIS A 105 9.91 10.97 10.13
C HIS A 105 10.14 9.51 10.53
N VAL A 106 9.05 8.80 10.74
CA VAL A 106 9.05 7.34 10.88
C VAL A 106 8.28 6.70 9.73
N PHE A 107 8.64 5.48 9.36
CA PHE A 107 7.89 4.75 8.35
C PHE A 107 6.46 4.45 8.82
N TYR A 108 5.52 4.59 7.90
CA TYR A 108 4.14 4.21 8.13
C TYR A 108 4.00 2.68 8.16
N VAL A 109 3.23 2.18 9.12
CA VAL A 109 3.11 0.76 9.45
C VAL A 109 2.84 -0.16 8.25
N TRP A 110 2.07 0.27 7.27
CA TRP A 110 1.78 -0.58 6.11
C TRP A 110 2.96 -0.73 5.14
N ALA A 111 3.86 0.26 5.07
CA ALA A 111 5.11 0.10 4.33
C ALA A 111 6.03 -0.91 5.03
N ASP A 112 6.14 -0.80 6.36
CA ASP A 112 6.94 -1.71 7.20
C ASP A 112 6.37 -3.14 7.20
N ALA A 113 5.06 -3.30 7.41
CA ALA A 113 4.42 -4.61 7.53
C ALA A 113 4.65 -5.52 6.31
N LEU A 114 4.69 -4.96 5.11
CA LEU A 114 4.91 -5.75 3.89
C LEU A 114 6.38 -6.20 3.75
N ILE A 115 7.33 -5.41 4.25
CA ILE A 115 8.75 -5.74 4.23
C ILE A 115 9.09 -6.88 5.20
N ALA A 116 8.22 -7.15 6.17
CA ALA A 116 8.40 -8.28 7.09
C ALA A 116 8.51 -9.65 6.38
N TYR A 117 7.88 -9.81 5.21
CA TYR A 117 7.96 -11.07 4.45
C TYR A 117 9.38 -11.39 3.97
N PRO A 118 10.08 -10.53 3.19
CA PRO A 118 11.43 -10.81 2.75
C PRO A 118 12.44 -10.78 3.91
N THR A 119 12.29 -9.88 4.90
CA THR A 119 13.23 -9.83 6.04
C THR A 119 13.14 -11.08 6.90
N GLY A 120 11.94 -11.65 7.07
CA GLY A 120 11.75 -12.91 7.78
C GLY A 120 12.55 -14.07 7.21
N ILE A 121 12.81 -14.08 5.91
CA ILE A 121 13.61 -15.11 5.22
C ILE A 121 15.04 -14.67 4.93
N GLY A 122 15.48 -13.51 5.43
CA GLY A 122 16.88 -13.09 5.40
C GLY A 122 17.25 -11.98 4.43
N TYR A 123 16.27 -11.30 3.81
CA TYR A 123 16.55 -10.12 2.98
C TYR A 123 17.30 -9.04 3.76
N GLY A 124 18.38 -8.51 3.18
CA GLY A 124 19.20 -7.49 3.81
C GLY A 124 20.14 -7.97 4.92
N ALA A 125 20.14 -9.26 5.25
CA ALA A 125 21.05 -9.86 6.20
C ALA A 125 22.17 -10.64 5.45
N PRO A 126 23.42 -10.13 5.41
CA PRO A 126 24.50 -10.73 4.63
C PRO A 126 24.74 -12.21 4.98
N GLU A 127 24.61 -12.55 6.27
CA GLU A 127 24.79 -13.92 6.77
C GLU A 127 23.64 -14.88 6.38
N ARG A 128 22.51 -14.35 5.91
CA ARG A 128 21.33 -15.12 5.51
C ARG A 128 21.01 -15.04 4.02
N THR A 129 21.89 -14.47 3.20
CA THR A 129 21.69 -14.32 1.76
C THR A 129 21.36 -15.65 1.08
N SER A 130 22.07 -16.74 1.42
CA SER A 130 21.81 -18.06 0.86
C SER A 130 20.44 -18.64 1.25
N GLU A 131 19.92 -18.28 2.41
CA GLU A 131 18.57 -18.66 2.82
C GLU A 131 17.53 -17.87 2.02
N PHE A 132 17.74 -16.56 1.85
CA PHE A 132 16.90 -15.73 1.03
C PHE A 132 16.83 -16.24 -0.41
N ASP A 133 17.96 -16.44 -1.08
CA ASP A 133 18.05 -16.89 -2.48
C ASP A 133 17.35 -18.23 -2.71
N ARG A 134 17.39 -19.12 -1.71
CA ARG A 134 16.72 -20.42 -1.78
C ARG A 134 15.21 -20.33 -1.62
N ARG A 135 14.71 -19.33 -0.87
CA ARG A 135 13.29 -19.21 -0.50
C ARG A 135 12.54 -18.16 -1.31
N TRP A 136 13.27 -17.26 -1.93
CA TRP A 136 12.68 -16.21 -2.77
C TRP A 136 12.61 -16.68 -4.24
N PRO A 137 11.54 -16.36 -4.98
CA PRO A 137 10.32 -15.71 -4.50
C PRO A 137 9.42 -16.64 -3.67
N ILE A 138 8.87 -16.10 -2.59
CA ILE A 138 7.89 -16.84 -1.79
C ILE A 138 6.58 -16.97 -2.57
N GLN A 139 5.88 -18.08 -2.38
CA GLN A 139 4.50 -18.20 -2.89
C GLN A 139 3.63 -17.16 -2.23
N SER A 140 2.72 -16.57 -3.00
CA SER A 140 1.87 -15.48 -2.54
C SER A 140 1.15 -15.84 -1.25
N PRO A 141 1.24 -15.01 -0.19
CA PRO A 141 0.50 -15.26 1.03
C PRO A 141 -1.00 -15.21 0.76
N SER A 142 -1.75 -16.15 1.33
CA SER A 142 -3.21 -16.09 1.31
C SER A 142 -3.65 -14.86 2.09
N ALA A 143 -4.11 -13.84 1.38
CA ALA A 143 -4.56 -12.60 1.98
C ALA A 143 -6.08 -12.59 2.15
N GLY A 144 -6.55 -12.15 3.31
CA GLY A 144 -7.96 -11.87 3.53
C GLY A 144 -8.47 -10.74 2.62
N GLN A 145 -9.79 -10.65 2.44
CA GLN A 145 -10.41 -9.68 1.54
C GLN A 145 -9.99 -8.23 1.82
N ALA A 146 -9.87 -7.86 3.08
CA ALA A 146 -9.49 -6.50 3.50
C ALA A 146 -8.05 -6.12 3.12
N THR A 147 -7.15 -7.09 3.00
CA THR A 147 -5.73 -6.87 2.70
C THR A 147 -5.33 -7.16 1.26
N THR A 148 -6.29 -7.53 0.40
CA THR A 148 -6.02 -7.90 -1.00
C THR A 148 -5.29 -6.79 -1.77
N ARG A 149 -5.70 -5.52 -1.60
CA ARG A 149 -5.04 -4.39 -2.28
C ARG A 149 -3.59 -4.22 -1.84
N PHE A 150 -3.29 -4.43 -0.55
CA PHE A 150 -1.92 -4.35 -0.05
C PHE A 150 -1.03 -5.42 -0.69
N HIS A 151 -1.49 -6.66 -0.76
CA HIS A 151 -0.70 -7.78 -1.26
C HIS A 151 -0.66 -7.87 -2.79
N CYS A 152 -1.71 -7.43 -3.46
CA CYS A 152 -1.79 -7.54 -4.92
C CYS A 152 -1.35 -6.28 -5.67
N VAL A 153 -1.36 -5.09 -5.04
CA VAL A 153 -1.01 -3.81 -5.69
C VAL A 153 0.24 -3.20 -5.05
N ILE A 154 0.16 -2.84 -3.76
CA ILE A 154 1.24 -2.10 -3.10
C ILE A 154 2.49 -2.97 -2.99
N TRP A 155 2.35 -4.20 -2.54
CA TRP A 155 3.46 -5.12 -2.36
C TRP A 155 4.26 -5.40 -3.64
N PRO A 156 3.65 -5.83 -4.76
CA PRO A 156 4.38 -6.01 -6.01
C PRO A 156 5.04 -4.72 -6.51
N ALA A 157 4.39 -3.56 -6.34
CA ALA A 157 4.98 -2.29 -6.74
C ALA A 157 6.23 -1.94 -5.92
N LEU A 158 6.21 -2.15 -4.60
CA LEU A 158 7.39 -1.97 -3.73
C LEU A 158 8.54 -2.91 -4.14
N LEU A 159 8.23 -4.17 -4.43
CA LEU A 159 9.24 -5.13 -4.90
C LEU A 159 9.85 -4.71 -6.23
N MET A 160 9.02 -4.28 -7.20
CA MET A 160 9.48 -3.76 -8.48
C MET A 160 10.38 -2.53 -8.32
N ALA A 161 10.02 -1.63 -7.37
CA ALA A 161 10.82 -0.45 -7.05
C ALA A 161 12.18 -0.82 -6.46
N ALA A 162 12.22 -1.87 -5.63
CA ALA A 162 13.45 -2.41 -5.03
C ALA A 162 14.29 -3.25 -6.00
N GLY A 163 13.85 -3.45 -7.25
CA GLY A 163 14.53 -4.31 -8.22
C GLY A 163 14.47 -5.80 -7.86
N THR A 164 13.55 -6.17 -6.98
CA THR A 164 13.33 -7.57 -6.56
C THR A 164 12.13 -8.12 -7.33
N PRO A 165 12.22 -9.30 -7.94
CA PRO A 165 11.09 -9.86 -8.66
C PRO A 165 9.89 -10.05 -7.73
N PRO A 166 8.67 -9.68 -8.17
CA PRO A 166 7.46 -9.97 -7.44
C PRO A 166 7.31 -11.48 -7.20
N THR A 167 6.57 -11.82 -6.14
CA THR A 167 6.28 -13.22 -5.81
C THR A 167 5.46 -13.88 -6.92
N HIS A 168 5.80 -15.13 -7.25
CA HIS A 168 5.00 -15.97 -8.15
C HIS A 168 4.09 -16.91 -7.32
N THR A 169 2.97 -17.29 -7.88
CA THR A 169 2.14 -18.38 -7.36
C THR A 169 2.65 -19.72 -7.87
#